data_c1cc5a71fd4f2d48b64de5727f0bd5c8
#
_entry.id   c1cc5a71fd4f2d48b64de5727f0bd5c8
#
_cell.length_a   1.000
_cell.length_b   1.000
_cell.length_c   1.000
_cell.angle_alpha   90.00
_cell.angle_beta   90.00
_cell.angle_gamma   90.00
#
_symmetry.space_group_name_H-M   'P 1'
#
loop_
_entity.id
_entity.type
_entity.pdbx_description
1 polymer ?
#
loop_
_entity_poly.entity_id
_entity_poly.type
_entity_poly.pdbx_seq_one_letter_code
_entity_poly.pdbx_strand_id
1 'polypeptide(L)'
;NIANRHSPQYDLQLYVPPHRSPAVVREAGLTNETGWIPVDRHTLQTQFENVFALGDVTIIPLKMGRPLPKAGVFAHGQAEVVAHNLALAWTGKGTARQFTGEGMCFIEAGGGRAGIGKGNFYAEPTPQVDLHGPSLFWHAGKILYEKYWLYRRF
;
A
#
# COMPACT_ATOMS: atom_id res chain seq x y z
N ASN A 1 10.89 10.44 30.76
CA ASN A 1 11.54 11.68 31.21
C ASN A 1 12.46 12.20 30.10
N ILE A 2 11.99 13.20 29.31
CA ILE A 2 12.69 13.71 28.11
C ILE A 2 13.24 15.10 28.46
N ALA A 3 14.04 15.18 29.51
CA ALA A 3 14.46 16.45 30.08
C ALA A 3 15.78 17.02 29.55
N ASN A 4 16.41 16.40 28.55
CA ASN A 4 17.63 16.95 27.90
C ASN A 4 17.55 16.80 26.38
N ARG A 5 16.61 17.51 25.75
CA ARG A 5 16.60 17.63 24.30
C ARG A 5 17.42 18.85 23.91
N HIS A 6 18.61 18.62 23.40
CA HIS A 6 19.24 19.59 22.51
C HIS A 6 18.29 19.76 21.30
N SER A 7 17.67 20.93 21.21
CA SER A 7 16.98 21.32 19.98
C SER A 7 18.04 21.79 18.99
N PRO A 8 18.39 21.00 17.95
CA PRO A 8 19.31 21.47 16.94
C PRO A 8 18.70 22.69 16.25
N GLN A 9 19.54 23.68 15.94
CA GLN A 9 19.11 24.78 15.08
C GLN A 9 19.11 24.30 13.64
N TYR A 10 18.05 24.57 12.90
CA TYR A 10 17.93 24.26 11.47
C TYR A 10 17.14 25.38 10.77
N ASP A 11 17.52 25.65 9.53
CA ASP A 11 16.86 26.66 8.69
C ASP A 11 15.55 26.13 8.09
N LEU A 12 15.43 24.81 7.93
CA LEU A 12 14.25 24.13 7.41
C LEU A 12 14.02 22.81 8.13
N GLN A 13 12.79 22.60 8.62
CA GLN A 13 12.34 21.33 9.18
C GLN A 13 11.23 20.77 8.31
N LEU A 14 11.44 19.56 7.77
CA LEU A 14 10.40 18.77 7.13
C LEU A 14 9.90 17.75 8.15
N TYR A 15 8.62 17.81 8.45
CA TYR A 15 7.97 16.92 9.43
C TYR A 15 6.81 16.15 8.80
N VAL A 16 6.86 14.83 8.90
CA VAL A 16 5.75 13.94 8.55
C VAL A 16 5.08 13.50 9.85
N PRO A 17 3.85 13.97 10.14
CA PRO A 17 3.15 13.58 11.36
C PRO A 17 2.73 12.10 11.31
N PRO A 18 2.46 11.48 12.46
CA PRO A 18 1.89 10.14 12.51
C PRO A 18 0.59 10.08 11.70
N HIS A 19 0.52 9.13 10.77
CA HIS A 19 -0.65 8.94 9.93
C HIS A 19 -1.83 8.43 10.77
N ARG A 20 -3.02 8.89 10.42
CA ARG A 20 -4.28 8.47 11.03
C ARG A 20 -5.30 8.20 9.92
N SER A 21 -6.21 7.27 10.18
CA SER A 21 -7.35 7.07 9.27
C SER A 21 -8.28 8.29 9.29
N PRO A 22 -9.03 8.55 8.21
CA PRO A 22 -10.05 9.61 8.19
C PRO A 22 -11.05 9.47 9.34
N ALA A 23 -11.55 10.62 9.85
CA ALA A 23 -12.50 10.61 10.94
C ALA A 23 -13.76 9.79 10.62
N VAL A 24 -14.28 9.94 9.40
CA VAL A 24 -15.51 9.27 8.94
C VAL A 24 -15.45 7.74 9.10
N VAL A 25 -14.33 7.08 8.85
CA VAL A 25 -14.25 5.60 8.99
C VAL A 25 -14.15 5.16 10.45
N ARG A 26 -13.60 6.02 11.33
CA ARG A 26 -13.58 5.77 12.75
C ARG A 26 -14.97 5.96 13.38
N GLU A 27 -15.66 7.01 12.99
CA GLU A 27 -17.03 7.33 13.43
C GLU A 27 -18.04 6.28 12.95
N ALA A 28 -17.80 5.70 11.76
CA ALA A 28 -18.60 4.58 11.24
C ALA A 28 -18.31 3.23 11.94
N GLY A 29 -17.42 3.19 12.93
CA GLY A 29 -17.09 1.94 13.65
C GLY A 29 -16.36 0.90 12.81
N LEU A 30 -15.69 1.30 11.72
CA LEU A 30 -14.99 0.38 10.83
C LEU A 30 -13.57 0.05 11.32
N THR A 31 -12.99 0.86 12.18
CA THR A 31 -11.61 0.70 12.64
C THR A 31 -11.52 -0.15 13.91
N ASN A 32 -10.38 -0.83 14.08
CA ASN A 32 -10.02 -1.48 15.33
C ASN A 32 -9.19 -0.53 16.25
N GLU A 33 -8.61 -1.09 17.33
CA GLU A 33 -7.77 -0.37 18.30
C GLU A 33 -6.53 0.28 17.66
N THR A 34 -6.08 -0.18 16.51
CA THR A 34 -4.97 0.45 15.78
C THR A 34 -5.38 1.73 15.06
N GLY A 35 -6.68 2.00 14.97
CA GLY A 35 -7.25 3.13 14.25
C GLY A 35 -7.35 2.92 12.73
N TRP A 36 -7.10 1.70 12.23
CA TRP A 36 -7.21 1.32 10.83
C TRP A 36 -8.30 0.26 10.62
N ILE A 37 -8.77 0.08 9.38
CA ILE A 37 -9.81 -0.90 9.05
C ILE A 37 -9.17 -2.28 8.87
N PRO A 38 -9.49 -3.27 9.72
CA PRO A 38 -9.08 -4.65 9.48
C PRO A 38 -9.88 -5.24 8.34
N VAL A 39 -9.21 -5.97 7.45
CA VAL A 39 -9.84 -6.65 6.32
C VAL A 39 -9.28 -8.06 6.15
N ASP A 40 -10.04 -8.94 5.50
CA ASP A 40 -9.49 -10.18 4.99
C ASP A 40 -8.40 -9.88 3.95
N ARG A 41 -7.23 -10.51 4.09
CA ARG A 41 -6.04 -10.19 3.28
C ARG A 41 -6.21 -10.50 1.79
N HIS A 42 -7.13 -11.37 1.42
CA HIS A 42 -7.33 -11.83 0.05
C HIS A 42 -8.54 -11.21 -0.63
N THR A 43 -9.62 -11.02 0.12
CA THR A 43 -10.89 -10.51 -0.42
C THR A 43 -11.11 -9.03 -0.15
N LEU A 44 -10.37 -8.45 0.81
CA LEU A 44 -10.49 -7.07 1.29
C LEU A 44 -11.84 -6.76 1.96
N GLN A 45 -12.61 -7.79 2.30
CA GLN A 45 -13.87 -7.65 3.03
C GLN A 45 -13.58 -7.28 4.49
N THR A 46 -14.37 -6.35 5.02
CA THR A 46 -14.33 -5.98 6.44
C THR A 46 -15.10 -6.99 7.30
N GLN A 47 -15.21 -6.73 8.59
CA GLN A 47 -16.07 -7.51 9.49
C GLN A 47 -17.58 -7.41 9.15
N PHE A 48 -17.97 -6.43 8.34
CA PHE A 48 -19.36 -6.25 7.92
C PHE A 48 -19.58 -6.86 6.54
N GLU A 49 -20.69 -7.58 6.39
CA GLU A 49 -21.07 -8.16 5.13
C GLU A 49 -21.25 -7.08 4.04
N ASN A 50 -20.77 -7.36 2.85
CA ASN A 50 -20.83 -6.45 1.69
C ASN A 50 -20.11 -5.09 1.86
N VAL A 51 -19.27 -4.95 2.90
CA VAL A 51 -18.43 -3.77 3.11
C VAL A 51 -16.97 -4.14 2.89
N PHE A 52 -16.35 -3.49 1.93
CA PHE A 52 -14.93 -3.69 1.58
C PHE A 52 -14.13 -2.43 1.88
N ALA A 53 -12.88 -2.61 2.26
CA ALA A 53 -11.94 -1.52 2.42
C ALA A 53 -10.60 -1.88 1.76
N LEU A 54 -9.94 -0.90 1.15
CA LEU A 54 -8.69 -1.10 0.43
C LEU A 54 -7.75 0.11 0.54
N GLY A 55 -6.49 -0.10 0.22
CA GLY A 55 -5.47 0.95 0.26
C GLY A 55 -5.05 1.33 1.67
N ASP A 56 -4.57 2.54 1.81
CA ASP A 56 -3.89 3.02 3.02
C ASP A 56 -4.78 3.09 4.26
N VAL A 57 -6.09 3.05 4.09
CA VAL A 57 -7.05 3.04 5.22
C VAL A 57 -7.11 1.69 5.94
N THR A 58 -6.58 0.63 5.32
CA THR A 58 -6.63 -0.74 5.85
C THR A 58 -5.42 -1.09 6.72
N ILE A 59 -5.58 -2.14 7.52
CA ILE A 59 -4.48 -2.84 8.17
C ILE A 59 -4.54 -4.33 7.85
N ILE A 60 -3.47 -4.84 7.26
CA ILE A 60 -3.30 -6.25 6.90
C ILE A 60 -2.03 -6.75 7.58
N PRO A 61 -2.15 -7.49 8.70
CA PRO A 61 -0.98 -8.01 9.39
C PRO A 61 -0.27 -9.07 8.56
N LEU A 62 1.08 -8.99 8.54
CA LEU A 62 1.94 -10.01 7.93
C LEU A 62 2.55 -10.91 9.00
N LYS A 63 2.95 -12.12 8.62
CA LYS A 63 3.54 -13.12 9.53
C LYS A 63 4.78 -12.62 10.26
N MET A 64 5.53 -11.73 9.63
CA MET A 64 6.72 -11.10 10.21
C MET A 64 6.43 -10.11 11.37
N GLY A 65 5.16 -9.92 11.76
CA GLY A 65 4.76 -9.03 12.86
C GLY A 65 4.60 -7.55 12.48
N ARG A 66 4.72 -7.21 11.19
CA ARG A 66 4.45 -5.85 10.67
C ARG A 66 3.27 -5.90 9.70
N PRO A 67 2.50 -4.82 9.55
CA PRO A 67 1.45 -4.77 8.54
C PRO A 67 2.02 -4.63 7.13
N LEU A 68 1.19 -4.96 6.13
CA LEU A 68 1.48 -4.64 4.72
C LEU A 68 1.77 -3.14 4.58
N PRO A 69 2.85 -2.75 3.91
CA PRO A 69 3.16 -1.34 3.70
C PRO A 69 2.02 -0.60 2.99
N LYS A 70 1.80 0.65 3.40
CA LYS A 70 0.83 1.53 2.75
C LYS A 70 1.47 2.10 1.49
N ALA A 71 1.06 1.58 0.32
CA ALA A 71 1.61 1.98 -0.97
C ALA A 71 0.56 1.88 -2.08
N GLY A 72 0.60 2.84 -3.01
CA GLY A 72 -0.34 2.92 -4.12
C GLY A 72 -0.41 1.67 -4.99
N VAL A 73 0.70 0.93 -5.15
CA VAL A 73 0.73 -0.33 -5.89
C VAL A 73 -0.18 -1.39 -5.26
N PHE A 74 -0.20 -1.49 -3.93
CA PHE A 74 -1.11 -2.41 -3.24
C PHE A 74 -2.54 -1.93 -3.31
N ALA A 75 -2.78 -0.64 -3.07
CA ALA A 75 -4.11 -0.06 -3.20
C ALA A 75 -4.73 -0.31 -4.57
N HIS A 76 -3.94 -0.19 -5.65
CA HIS A 76 -4.37 -0.48 -7.00
C HIS A 76 -4.73 -1.95 -7.21
N GLY A 77 -3.85 -2.89 -6.84
CA GLY A 77 -4.11 -4.32 -6.96
C GLY A 77 -5.31 -4.77 -6.13
N GLN A 78 -5.48 -4.21 -4.94
CA GLN A 78 -6.65 -4.44 -4.09
C GLN A 78 -7.93 -3.94 -4.76
N ALA A 79 -7.91 -2.74 -5.37
CA ALA A 79 -9.05 -2.18 -6.07
C ALA A 79 -9.48 -3.04 -7.27
N GLU A 80 -8.53 -3.59 -8.03
CA GLU A 80 -8.84 -4.49 -9.15
C GLU A 80 -9.53 -5.78 -8.66
N VAL A 81 -9.09 -6.33 -7.53
CA VAL A 81 -9.71 -7.53 -6.93
C VAL A 81 -11.13 -7.23 -6.45
N VAL A 82 -11.32 -6.16 -5.69
CA VAL A 82 -12.63 -5.78 -5.14
C VAL A 82 -13.61 -5.47 -6.28
N ALA A 83 -13.21 -4.65 -7.25
CA ALA A 83 -14.06 -4.28 -8.39
C ALA A 83 -14.49 -5.53 -9.21
N HIS A 84 -13.54 -6.45 -9.46
CA HIS A 84 -13.83 -7.70 -10.16
C HIS A 84 -14.82 -8.56 -9.39
N ASN A 85 -14.61 -8.74 -8.08
CA ASN A 85 -15.47 -9.59 -7.25
C ASN A 85 -16.87 -9.00 -7.05
N LEU A 86 -16.99 -7.67 -6.97
CA LEU A 86 -18.29 -7.00 -6.97
C LEU A 86 -19.03 -7.19 -8.30
N ALA A 87 -18.35 -7.06 -9.43
CA ALA A 87 -18.92 -7.31 -10.75
C ALA A 87 -19.36 -8.80 -10.90
N LEU A 88 -18.55 -9.73 -10.39
CA LEU A 88 -18.90 -11.16 -10.35
C LEU A 88 -20.15 -11.39 -9.51
N ALA A 89 -20.23 -10.83 -8.31
CA ALA A 89 -21.39 -10.97 -7.44
C ALA A 89 -22.68 -10.45 -8.09
N TRP A 90 -22.58 -9.37 -8.88
CA TRP A 90 -23.71 -8.80 -9.59
C TRP A 90 -24.12 -9.59 -10.83
N THR A 91 -23.14 -10.04 -11.63
CA THR A 91 -23.41 -10.66 -12.94
C THR A 91 -23.51 -12.18 -12.91
N GLY A 92 -22.98 -12.80 -11.85
CA GLY A 92 -22.83 -14.27 -11.74
C GLY A 92 -21.82 -14.86 -12.74
N LYS A 93 -21.01 -14.04 -13.44
CA LYS A 93 -20.10 -14.47 -14.51
C LYS A 93 -18.64 -14.36 -14.11
N GLY A 94 -17.89 -15.45 -14.20
CA GLY A 94 -16.47 -15.51 -13.94
C GLY A 94 -16.10 -16.27 -12.67
N THR A 95 -14.88 -16.08 -12.20
CA THR A 95 -14.35 -16.69 -10.97
C THR A 95 -13.83 -15.61 -10.03
N ALA A 96 -13.96 -15.80 -8.74
CA ALA A 96 -13.46 -14.86 -7.74
C ALA A 96 -11.93 -14.71 -7.83
N ARG A 97 -11.46 -13.50 -7.63
CA ARG A 97 -10.03 -13.16 -7.55
C ARG A 97 -9.62 -12.93 -6.10
N GLN A 98 -8.34 -13.13 -5.86
CA GLN A 98 -7.72 -12.87 -4.56
C GLN A 98 -6.55 -11.91 -4.72
N PHE A 99 -6.40 -11.02 -3.76
CA PHE A 99 -5.20 -10.22 -3.65
C PHE A 99 -4.06 -11.08 -3.08
N THR A 100 -2.93 -11.10 -3.78
CA THR A 100 -1.81 -12.02 -3.51
C THR A 100 -0.65 -11.37 -2.77
N GLY A 101 -0.72 -10.05 -2.49
CA GLY A 101 0.37 -9.32 -1.84
C GLY A 101 1.55 -9.00 -2.76
N GLU A 102 1.40 -9.18 -4.07
CA GLU A 102 2.43 -8.79 -5.02
C GLU A 102 2.48 -7.28 -5.21
N GLY A 103 3.68 -6.74 -5.34
CA GLY A 103 3.88 -5.32 -5.57
C GLY A 103 5.23 -5.00 -6.18
N MET A 104 5.30 -3.83 -6.82
CA MET A 104 6.51 -3.29 -7.43
C MET A 104 6.55 -1.78 -7.20
N CYS A 105 7.67 -1.28 -6.71
CA CYS A 105 7.89 0.14 -6.50
C CYS A 105 9.23 0.59 -7.07
N PHE A 106 9.25 1.76 -7.69
CA PHE A 106 10.50 2.47 -7.94
C PHE A 106 10.91 3.26 -6.70
N ILE A 107 12.21 3.30 -6.44
CA ILE A 107 12.82 3.96 -5.28
C ILE A 107 13.77 5.03 -5.80
N GLU A 108 13.39 6.30 -5.68
CA GLU A 108 14.25 7.42 -6.07
C GLU A 108 15.45 7.52 -5.13
N ALA A 109 16.62 7.64 -5.71
CA ALA A 109 17.89 7.74 -4.97
C ALA A 109 18.62 9.10 -5.17
N GLY A 110 18.01 10.04 -5.91
CA GLY A 110 18.63 11.31 -6.28
C GLY A 110 19.62 11.17 -7.43
N GLY A 111 20.11 12.30 -7.95
CA GLY A 111 21.08 12.34 -9.03
C GLY A 111 20.63 11.65 -10.32
N GLY A 112 19.35 11.66 -10.64
CA GLY A 112 18.78 11.00 -11.82
C GLY A 112 18.84 9.47 -11.76
N ARG A 113 18.90 8.86 -10.59
CA ARG A 113 18.96 7.42 -10.38
C ARG A 113 17.77 6.93 -9.59
N ALA A 114 17.25 5.77 -9.98
CA ALA A 114 16.24 5.04 -9.24
C ALA A 114 16.62 3.57 -9.11
N GLY A 115 16.19 2.95 -8.02
CA GLY A 115 16.13 1.52 -7.86
C GLY A 115 14.72 1.00 -8.13
N ILE A 116 14.56 -0.33 -8.14
CA ILE A 116 13.28 -1.00 -8.22
C ILE A 116 13.24 -2.14 -7.19
N GLY A 117 12.10 -2.25 -6.49
CA GLY A 117 11.77 -3.38 -5.65
C GLY A 117 10.53 -4.08 -6.18
N LYS A 118 10.58 -5.38 -6.38
CA LYS A 118 9.44 -6.21 -6.79
C LYS A 118 9.40 -7.46 -5.95
N GLY A 119 8.21 -7.88 -5.52
CA GLY A 119 8.10 -9.12 -4.79
C GLY A 119 6.71 -9.43 -4.25
N ASN A 120 6.63 -10.54 -3.53
CA ASN A 120 5.44 -10.99 -2.84
C ASN A 120 5.58 -10.70 -1.34
N PHE A 121 4.75 -9.78 -0.85
CA PHE A 121 4.73 -9.40 0.57
C PHE A 121 3.95 -10.38 1.45
N TYR A 122 3.15 -11.26 0.85
CA TYR A 122 2.45 -12.33 1.57
C TYR A 122 3.27 -13.61 1.70
N ALA A 123 4.47 -13.66 1.09
CA ALA A 123 5.37 -14.80 1.26
C ALA A 123 5.72 -14.98 2.75
N GLU A 124 5.79 -16.25 3.16
CA GLU A 124 6.05 -16.64 4.54
C GLU A 124 7.37 -17.42 4.64
N PRO A 125 8.12 -17.25 5.72
CA PRO A 125 7.82 -16.49 6.96
C PRO A 125 8.06 -14.98 6.82
N THR A 126 8.71 -14.54 5.76
CA THR A 126 9.04 -13.13 5.47
C THR A 126 8.74 -12.79 4.02
N PRO A 127 8.41 -11.52 3.70
CA PRO A 127 8.27 -11.06 2.33
C PRO A 127 9.48 -11.42 1.46
N GLN A 128 9.21 -11.89 0.25
CA GLN A 128 10.23 -12.14 -0.77
C GLN A 128 10.26 -10.98 -1.74
N VAL A 129 11.27 -10.14 -1.61
CA VAL A 129 11.41 -8.91 -2.41
C VAL A 129 12.78 -8.86 -3.05
N ASP A 130 12.80 -8.80 -4.37
CA ASP A 130 14.00 -8.57 -5.16
C ASP A 130 14.25 -7.06 -5.28
N LEU A 131 15.43 -6.62 -4.88
CA LEU A 131 15.83 -5.22 -4.94
C LEU A 131 16.98 -5.05 -5.94
N HIS A 132 16.77 -4.16 -6.90
CA HIS A 132 17.81 -3.72 -7.81
C HIS A 132 18.28 -2.31 -7.43
N GLY A 133 19.57 -2.15 -7.31
CA GLY A 133 20.20 -0.90 -6.89
C GLY A 133 19.96 0.27 -7.84
N PRO A 134 20.22 1.50 -7.38
CA PRO A 134 19.96 2.71 -8.14
C PRO A 134 20.81 2.80 -9.42
N SER A 135 20.15 3.05 -10.55
CA SER A 135 20.76 3.24 -11.86
C SER A 135 20.01 4.25 -12.72
N LEU A 136 20.66 4.76 -13.76
CA LEU A 136 20.01 5.57 -14.79
C LEU A 136 18.97 4.77 -15.58
N PHE A 137 19.20 3.47 -15.75
CA PHE A 137 18.27 2.57 -16.43
C PHE A 137 16.92 2.49 -15.70
N TRP A 138 16.92 2.26 -14.40
CA TRP A 138 15.69 2.21 -13.62
C TRP A 138 15.01 3.58 -13.49
N HIS A 139 15.78 4.67 -13.49
CA HIS A 139 15.22 6.01 -13.53
C HIS A 139 14.47 6.28 -14.85
N ALA A 140 15.07 5.94 -15.99
CA ALA A 140 14.39 6.00 -17.29
C ALA A 140 13.13 5.11 -17.34
N GLY A 141 13.23 3.89 -16.79
CA GLY A 141 12.10 2.97 -16.66
C GLY A 141 10.95 3.56 -15.84
N LYS A 142 11.26 4.23 -14.73
CA LYS A 142 10.27 4.94 -13.90
C LYS A 142 9.55 6.04 -14.69
N ILE A 143 10.29 6.87 -15.43
CA ILE A 143 9.71 7.95 -16.24
C ILE A 143 8.78 7.39 -17.32
N LEU A 144 9.20 6.32 -18.00
CA LEU A 144 8.37 5.66 -19.00
C LEU A 144 7.10 5.04 -18.38
N TYR A 145 7.24 4.40 -17.23
CA TYR A 145 6.11 3.83 -16.49
C TYR A 145 5.11 4.91 -16.06
N GLU A 146 5.60 6.05 -15.54
CA GLU A 146 4.76 7.18 -15.17
C GLU A 146 3.95 7.72 -16.35
N LYS A 147 4.60 7.95 -17.50
CA LYS A 147 3.92 8.39 -18.73
C LYS A 147 2.91 7.36 -19.24
N TYR A 148 3.29 6.08 -19.25
CA TYR A 148 2.37 5.00 -19.61
C TYR A 148 1.16 4.95 -18.68
N TRP A 149 1.38 5.06 -17.36
CA TRP A 149 0.30 5.06 -16.37
C TRP A 149 -0.67 6.22 -16.60
N LEU A 150 -0.16 7.44 -16.75
CA LEU A 150 -0.99 8.62 -17.01
C LEU A 150 -1.81 8.45 -18.31
N TYR A 151 -1.16 8.01 -19.39
CA TYR A 151 -1.86 7.79 -20.67
C TYR A 151 -2.96 6.72 -20.60
N ARG A 152 -2.76 5.67 -19.78
CA ARG A 152 -3.72 4.55 -19.70
C ARG A 152 -4.89 4.79 -18.75
N ARG A 153 -4.73 5.70 -17.81
CA ARG A 153 -5.68 5.86 -16.71
C ARG A 153 -6.42 7.20 -16.73
N PHE A 154 -5.89 8.18 -17.45
CA PHE A 154 -6.46 9.51 -17.62
C PHE A 154 -6.47 9.96 -19.09
#